data_23fb1e91642c630f8e2878a01a51aa42
#
_entry.id   23fb1e91642c630f8e2878a01a51aa42
#
_cell.length_a   1.000
_cell.length_b   1.000
_cell.length_c   1.000
_cell.angle_alpha   90.00
_cell.angle_beta   90.00
_cell.angle_gamma   90.00
#
_symmetry.space_group_name_H-M   'P 1'
#
loop_
_entity.id
_entity.type
_entity.pdbx_description
1 polymer ?
#
loop_
_entity_poly.entity_id
_entity_poly.type
_entity_poly.pdbx_seq_one_letter_code
_entity_poly.pdbx_strand_id
1 'polypeptide(L)'
;GLGDVYKRQTLHLLYSRFWHKFLYDIGVVPKPEPYQKRTSHGMILGLNPHAFENQPDAERKRLLAEYGDEKGARKALVEKYGEMAEHPIVKMSKSLGNVVNPDDVVNEYGADTLRLYEMFIGDFEKAAPWNTSSIKGCKRFLDKIWSMSEKLVPGEGVRPALEAVANRTIKKVGEDIEKEFGIPIVNKRISVTPISI
;
A
#
# COMPACT_ATOMS: atom_id res chain seq x y z
N GLY A 1 -12.04 8.95 9.50
CA GLY A 1 -13.08 9.38 10.43
C GLY A 1 -14.12 8.30 10.67
N LEU A 2 -14.92 8.43 11.71
CA LEU A 2 -15.99 7.49 12.09
C LEU A 2 -16.91 7.11 10.92
N GLY A 3 -17.19 8.03 10.00
CA GLY A 3 -18.04 7.79 8.83
C GLY A 3 -17.52 6.74 7.84
N ASP A 4 -16.21 6.62 7.65
CA ASP A 4 -15.63 5.64 6.75
C ASP A 4 -15.67 4.21 7.33
N VAL A 5 -15.49 4.11 8.65
CA VAL A 5 -15.63 2.85 9.38
C VAL A 5 -17.08 2.37 9.34
N TYR A 6 -18.02 3.27 9.54
CA TYR A 6 -19.46 2.99 9.50
C TYR A 6 -19.92 2.50 8.13
N LYS A 7 -19.46 3.15 7.05
CA LYS A 7 -19.82 2.79 5.67
C LYS A 7 -19.39 1.38 5.30
N ARG A 8 -18.14 1.00 5.65
CA ARG A 8 -17.62 -0.34 5.35
C ARG A 8 -18.21 -1.42 6.24
N GLN A 9 -18.43 -1.14 7.52
CA GLN A 9 -18.97 -2.12 8.46
C GLN A 9 -20.47 -2.35 8.24
N THR A 10 -21.25 -1.26 8.15
CA THR A 10 -22.69 -1.36 8.15
C THR A 10 -23.25 -1.61 6.75
N LEU A 11 -22.78 -0.87 5.74
CA LEU A 11 -23.35 -0.99 4.40
C LEU A 11 -22.75 -2.18 3.65
N HIS A 12 -21.44 -2.20 3.43
CA HIS A 12 -20.83 -3.21 2.56
C HIS A 12 -20.82 -4.62 3.16
N LEU A 13 -20.42 -4.76 4.42
CA LEU A 13 -20.35 -6.07 5.05
C LEU A 13 -21.74 -6.64 5.34
N LEU A 14 -22.69 -5.82 5.75
CA LEU A 14 -24.05 -6.27 6.04
C LEU A 14 -24.76 -6.72 4.77
N TYR A 15 -24.64 -5.95 3.68
CA TYR A 15 -25.24 -6.33 2.41
C TYR A 15 -24.59 -7.58 1.80
N SER A 16 -23.26 -7.66 1.79
CA SER A 16 -22.59 -8.84 1.26
C SER A 16 -22.91 -10.11 2.06
N ARG A 17 -22.99 -9.99 3.39
CA ARG A 17 -23.38 -11.10 4.26
C ARG A 17 -24.84 -11.49 4.07
N PHE A 18 -25.75 -10.53 3.90
CA PHE A 18 -27.17 -10.81 3.62
C PHE A 18 -27.33 -11.59 2.31
N TRP A 19 -26.71 -11.10 1.23
CA TRP A 19 -26.75 -11.82 -0.05
C TRP A 19 -26.12 -13.20 0.02
N HIS A 20 -25.02 -13.37 0.72
CA HIS A 20 -24.39 -14.67 0.88
C HIS A 20 -25.29 -15.65 1.62
N LYS A 21 -25.94 -15.21 2.70
CA LYS A 21 -26.90 -16.06 3.44
C LYS A 21 -28.08 -16.47 2.57
N PHE A 22 -28.62 -15.56 1.80
CA PHE A 22 -29.66 -15.87 0.83
C PHE A 22 -29.18 -16.93 -0.19
N LEU A 23 -28.00 -16.78 -0.74
CA LEU A 23 -27.41 -17.76 -1.67
C LEU A 23 -27.15 -19.11 -0.99
N TYR A 24 -26.82 -19.12 0.29
CA TYR A 24 -26.70 -20.34 1.07
C TYR A 24 -28.07 -21.04 1.26
N ASP A 25 -29.09 -20.27 1.62
CA ASP A 25 -30.45 -20.81 1.83
C ASP A 25 -31.03 -21.48 0.56
N ILE A 26 -30.69 -20.94 -0.60
CA ILE A 26 -31.10 -21.56 -1.89
C ILE A 26 -30.07 -22.56 -2.46
N GLY A 27 -29.05 -22.94 -1.69
CA GLY A 27 -28.10 -24.01 -2.04
C GLY A 27 -27.04 -23.66 -3.09
N VAL A 28 -26.82 -22.35 -3.39
CA VAL A 28 -25.84 -21.90 -4.39
C VAL A 28 -24.41 -21.87 -3.83
N VAL A 29 -24.24 -21.59 -2.54
CA VAL A 29 -22.93 -21.58 -1.89
C VAL A 29 -22.87 -22.61 -0.76
N PRO A 30 -21.69 -23.22 -0.50
CA PRO A 30 -21.59 -24.36 0.42
C PRO A 30 -21.46 -23.96 1.91
N LYS A 31 -21.23 -22.69 2.23
CA LYS A 31 -21.00 -22.23 3.62
C LYS A 31 -21.96 -21.10 3.98
N PRO A 32 -22.47 -21.05 5.24
CA PRO A 32 -23.44 -20.03 5.66
C PRO A 32 -22.83 -18.63 5.88
N GLU A 33 -21.52 -18.55 6.08
CA GLU A 33 -20.83 -17.26 6.32
C GLU A 33 -19.76 -17.00 5.25
N PRO A 34 -19.73 -15.78 4.66
CA PRO A 34 -18.78 -15.44 3.61
C PRO A 34 -17.38 -15.13 4.13
N TYR A 35 -17.25 -14.71 5.39
CA TYR A 35 -16.01 -14.23 5.98
C TYR A 35 -15.67 -14.96 7.27
N GLN A 36 -14.41 -15.38 7.39
CA GLN A 36 -13.88 -15.95 8.64
C GLN A 36 -13.23 -14.88 9.50
N LYS A 37 -12.58 -13.88 8.88
CA LYS A 37 -11.88 -12.80 9.56
C LYS A 37 -12.07 -11.50 8.77
N ARG A 38 -12.15 -10.40 9.47
CA ARG A 38 -12.09 -9.06 8.90
C ARG A 38 -10.83 -8.35 9.40
N THR A 39 -10.02 -7.88 8.48
CA THR A 39 -8.89 -7.00 8.77
C THR A 39 -9.22 -5.59 8.29
N SER A 40 -9.14 -4.60 9.19
CA SER A 40 -9.32 -3.19 8.83
C SER A 40 -8.01 -2.64 8.31
N HIS A 41 -7.98 -2.23 7.06
CA HIS A 41 -6.80 -1.59 6.50
C HIS A 41 -6.69 -0.12 6.94
N GLY A 42 -5.46 0.36 7.08
CA GLY A 42 -5.14 1.76 7.31
C GLY A 42 -5.44 2.63 6.09
N MET A 43 -5.26 3.94 6.25
CA MET A 43 -5.42 4.89 5.15
C MET A 43 -4.10 5.12 4.44
N ILE A 44 -4.13 5.24 3.12
CA ILE A 44 -3.02 5.80 2.36
C ILE A 44 -3.09 7.32 2.46
N LEU A 45 -1.98 7.92 2.86
CA LEU A 45 -1.84 9.35 3.08
C LEU A 45 -1.10 10.00 1.91
N GLY A 46 -1.42 11.26 1.64
CA GLY A 46 -0.76 12.08 0.64
C GLY A 46 0.04 13.22 1.25
N LEU A 47 0.87 13.86 0.44
CA LEU A 47 1.55 15.08 0.84
C LEU A 47 0.53 16.20 1.10
N ASN A 48 0.78 16.99 2.14
CA ASN A 48 -0.01 18.18 2.41
C ASN A 48 0.56 19.37 1.64
N PRO A 49 -0.12 19.92 0.64
CA PRO A 49 0.39 21.04 -0.14
C PRO A 49 0.52 22.34 0.67
N HIS A 50 -0.11 22.41 1.85
CA HIS A 50 -0.06 23.59 2.72
C HIS A 50 1.03 23.51 3.79
N ALA A 51 1.68 22.36 3.97
CA ALA A 51 2.79 22.23 4.91
C ALA A 51 4.06 22.89 4.35
N PHE A 52 4.85 23.48 5.22
CA PHE A 52 6.08 24.19 4.84
C PHE A 52 7.05 23.32 4.04
N GLU A 53 7.22 22.05 4.43
CA GLU A 53 8.11 21.10 3.79
C GLU A 53 7.76 20.82 2.33
N ASN A 54 6.49 20.90 2.01
CA ASN A 54 5.95 20.58 0.70
C ASN A 54 5.76 21.80 -0.19
N GLN A 55 6.09 23.01 0.31
CA GLN A 55 6.09 24.21 -0.50
C GLN A 55 7.21 24.17 -1.54
N PRO A 56 7.00 24.74 -2.74
CA PRO A 56 8.07 24.94 -3.71
C PRO A 56 9.24 25.73 -3.12
N ASP A 57 10.45 25.47 -3.58
CA ASP A 57 11.67 26.13 -3.06
C ASP A 57 11.60 27.66 -3.08
N ALA A 58 11.02 28.22 -4.14
CA ALA A 58 10.83 29.67 -4.26
C ALA A 58 9.89 30.21 -3.17
N GLU A 59 8.81 29.50 -2.88
CA GLU A 59 7.84 29.89 -1.85
C GLU A 59 8.42 29.71 -0.44
N ARG A 60 9.17 28.64 -0.19
CA ARG A 60 9.88 28.48 1.09
C ARG A 60 10.87 29.64 1.34
N LYS A 61 11.64 30.01 0.33
CA LYS A 61 12.57 31.16 0.43
C LYS A 61 11.84 32.47 0.71
N ARG A 62 10.70 32.70 0.05
CA ARG A 62 9.85 33.88 0.29
C ARG A 62 9.32 33.90 1.72
N LEU A 63 8.78 32.79 2.19
CA LEU A 63 8.26 32.68 3.56
C LEU A 63 9.36 32.91 4.61
N LEU A 64 10.56 32.33 4.41
CA LEU A 64 11.69 32.55 5.32
C LEU A 64 12.16 34.01 5.33
N ALA A 65 12.16 34.69 4.18
CA ALA A 65 12.51 36.11 4.10
C ALA A 65 11.47 37.02 4.77
N GLU A 66 10.19 36.66 4.67
CA GLU A 66 9.06 37.41 5.22
C GLU A 66 8.90 37.22 6.73
N TYR A 67 9.07 36.01 7.24
CA TYR A 67 8.80 35.64 8.65
C TYR A 67 10.08 35.40 9.47
N GLY A 68 11.25 35.53 8.88
CA GLY A 68 12.55 35.51 9.54
C GLY A 68 13.14 34.13 9.78
N ASP A 69 12.31 33.13 10.12
CA ASP A 69 12.72 31.76 10.35
C ASP A 69 11.64 30.73 9.94
N GLU A 70 12.00 29.47 10.00
CA GLU A 70 11.08 28.37 9.67
C GLU A 70 9.88 28.28 10.61
N LYS A 71 10.08 28.62 11.89
CA LYS A 71 9.01 28.59 12.89
C LYS A 71 7.96 29.65 12.60
N GLY A 72 8.39 30.86 12.27
CA GLY A 72 7.51 31.95 11.86
C GLY A 72 6.75 31.61 10.56
N ALA A 73 7.46 31.08 9.58
CA ALA A 73 6.86 30.63 8.31
C ALA A 73 5.80 29.54 8.52
N ARG A 74 6.06 28.52 9.35
CA ARG A 74 5.08 27.48 9.71
C ARG A 74 3.86 28.06 10.40
N LYS A 75 4.07 28.94 11.37
CA LYS A 75 2.98 29.62 12.09
C LYS A 75 2.07 30.39 11.13
N ALA A 76 2.63 31.12 10.19
CA ALA A 76 1.88 31.85 9.18
C ALA A 76 1.03 30.90 8.28
N LEU A 77 1.59 29.75 7.91
CA LEU A 77 0.85 28.72 7.15
C LEU A 77 -0.31 28.12 7.98
N VAL A 78 -0.09 27.89 9.28
CA VAL A 78 -1.12 27.40 10.19
C VAL A 78 -2.22 28.45 10.37
N GLU A 79 -1.89 29.74 10.53
CA GLU A 79 -2.86 30.81 10.59
C GLU A 79 -3.71 30.92 9.32
N LYS A 80 -3.10 30.68 8.17
CA LYS A 80 -3.76 30.76 6.85
C LYS A 80 -4.60 29.52 6.51
N TYR A 81 -4.10 28.31 6.82
CA TYR A 81 -4.68 27.05 6.36
C TYR A 81 -5.20 26.15 7.48
N GLY A 82 -5.05 26.56 8.75
CA GLY A 82 -5.44 25.79 9.94
C GLY A 82 -4.35 24.82 10.42
N GLU A 83 -4.57 24.18 11.57
CA GLU A 83 -3.65 23.25 12.24
C GLU A 83 -3.16 22.12 11.32
N MET A 84 -3.93 21.76 10.31
CA MET A 84 -3.52 20.75 9.33
C MET A 84 -2.22 21.09 8.62
N ALA A 85 -1.88 22.39 8.48
CA ALA A 85 -0.63 22.81 7.82
C ALA A 85 0.65 22.46 8.61
N GLU A 86 0.53 22.07 9.88
CA GLU A 86 1.66 21.53 10.67
C GLU A 86 2.09 20.13 10.20
N HIS A 87 1.20 19.39 9.54
CA HIS A 87 1.44 18.01 9.17
C HIS A 87 1.84 17.90 7.70
N PRO A 88 3.08 17.46 7.39
CA PRO A 88 3.54 17.32 6.00
C PRO A 88 2.82 16.18 5.24
N ILE A 89 2.21 15.25 5.96
CA ILE A 89 1.50 14.09 5.41
C ILE A 89 0.12 14.04 6.05
N VAL A 90 -0.92 14.03 5.21
CA VAL A 90 -2.32 14.06 5.63
C VAL A 90 -3.19 13.12 4.80
N LYS A 91 -4.43 12.95 5.23
CA LYS A 91 -5.43 12.20 4.45
C LYS A 91 -5.57 12.80 3.05
N MET A 92 -5.57 11.95 2.03
CA MET A 92 -5.86 12.37 0.67
C MET A 92 -7.29 12.90 0.55
N SER A 93 -7.44 14.06 -0.08
CA SER A 93 -8.74 14.63 -0.40
C SER A 93 -8.72 15.43 -1.70
N LYS A 94 -9.83 15.43 -2.42
CA LYS A 94 -9.97 16.19 -3.66
C LYS A 94 -9.81 17.70 -3.45
N SER A 95 -10.27 18.20 -2.30
CA SER A 95 -10.16 19.63 -1.95
C SER A 95 -8.72 20.08 -1.70
N LEU A 96 -7.84 19.18 -1.28
CA LEU A 96 -6.42 19.45 -1.10
C LEU A 96 -5.59 19.23 -2.38
N GLY A 97 -6.16 18.61 -3.41
CA GLY A 97 -5.43 18.27 -4.63
C GLY A 97 -4.30 17.26 -4.44
N ASN A 98 -4.26 16.53 -3.32
CA ASN A 98 -3.20 15.59 -2.96
C ASN A 98 -3.59 14.12 -3.21
N VAL A 99 -4.61 13.89 -4.03
CA VAL A 99 -5.09 12.55 -4.39
C VAL A 99 -4.21 11.98 -5.49
N VAL A 100 -3.80 10.73 -5.31
CA VAL A 100 -3.19 9.93 -6.39
C VAL A 100 -4.31 9.18 -7.10
N ASN A 101 -4.44 9.40 -8.41
CA ASN A 101 -5.41 8.70 -9.24
C ASN A 101 -4.87 7.31 -9.58
N PRO A 102 -5.56 6.21 -9.22
CA PRO A 102 -5.15 4.86 -9.57
C PRO A 102 -4.98 4.63 -11.07
N ASP A 103 -5.83 5.24 -11.91
CA ASP A 103 -5.76 5.08 -13.37
C ASP A 103 -4.45 5.62 -13.94
N ASP A 104 -3.96 6.76 -13.42
CA ASP A 104 -2.68 7.33 -13.85
C ASP A 104 -1.52 6.40 -13.48
N VAL A 105 -1.56 5.82 -12.28
CA VAL A 105 -0.57 4.85 -11.80
C VAL A 105 -0.59 3.57 -12.63
N VAL A 106 -1.79 3.06 -12.96
CA VAL A 106 -1.95 1.88 -13.82
C VAL A 106 -1.41 2.13 -15.22
N ASN A 107 -1.68 3.30 -15.79
CA ASN A 107 -1.18 3.68 -17.10
C ASN A 107 0.35 3.82 -17.14
N GLU A 108 0.97 4.32 -16.06
CA GLU A 108 2.42 4.53 -15.99
C GLU A 108 3.19 3.26 -15.61
N TYR A 109 2.69 2.48 -14.64
CA TYR A 109 3.44 1.36 -14.04
C TYR A 109 2.80 -0.02 -14.26
N GLY A 110 1.55 -0.08 -14.68
CA GLY A 110 0.78 -1.31 -14.81
C GLY A 110 -0.02 -1.68 -13.55
N ALA A 111 -1.14 -2.37 -13.76
CA ALA A 111 -2.06 -2.75 -12.68
C ALA A 111 -1.41 -3.70 -11.64
N ASP A 112 -0.61 -4.65 -12.09
CA ASP A 112 0.07 -5.59 -11.19
C ASP A 112 1.09 -4.89 -10.29
N THR A 113 1.76 -3.86 -10.82
CA THR A 113 2.68 -3.04 -10.02
C THR A 113 1.94 -2.27 -8.93
N LEU A 114 0.80 -1.66 -9.25
CA LEU A 114 -0.03 -0.97 -8.26
C LEU A 114 -0.49 -1.94 -7.17
N ARG A 115 -1.05 -3.08 -7.54
CA ARG A 115 -1.53 -4.11 -6.59
C ARG A 115 -0.42 -4.63 -5.68
N LEU A 116 0.76 -4.90 -6.25
CA LEU A 116 1.92 -5.30 -5.46
C LEU A 116 2.35 -4.19 -4.49
N TYR A 117 2.34 -2.94 -4.96
CA TYR A 117 2.71 -1.79 -4.14
C TYR A 117 1.74 -1.56 -2.98
N GLU A 118 0.43 -1.69 -3.19
CA GLU A 118 -0.58 -1.58 -2.13
C GLU A 118 -0.37 -2.60 -1.01
N MET A 119 0.10 -3.81 -1.36
CA MET A 119 0.47 -4.83 -0.37
C MET A 119 1.82 -4.58 0.30
N PHE A 120 2.69 -3.81 -0.34
CA PHE A 120 4.07 -3.54 0.11
C PHE A 120 4.21 -2.27 0.95
N ILE A 121 3.30 -1.30 0.81
CA ILE A 121 3.46 0.06 1.33
C ILE A 121 3.65 0.14 2.85
N GLY A 122 3.20 -0.86 3.60
CA GLY A 122 3.37 -0.91 5.05
C GLY A 122 2.54 -1.98 5.74
N ASP A 123 2.44 -1.86 7.05
CA ASP A 123 1.53 -2.67 7.85
C ASP A 123 0.09 -2.36 7.42
N PHE A 124 -0.64 -3.42 7.08
CA PHE A 124 -1.96 -3.28 6.50
C PHE A 124 -2.96 -2.53 7.38
N GLU A 125 -2.83 -2.65 8.69
CA GLU A 125 -3.73 -1.99 9.65
C GLU A 125 -3.35 -0.53 9.94
N LYS A 126 -2.15 -0.10 9.54
CA LYS A 126 -1.63 1.25 9.81
C LYS A 126 -1.78 2.18 8.61
N ALA A 127 -1.88 3.46 8.90
CA ALA A 127 -1.80 4.47 7.86
C ALA A 127 -0.37 4.55 7.31
N ALA A 128 -0.24 4.66 5.98
CA ALA A 128 1.05 4.72 5.31
C ALA A 128 1.08 5.86 4.27
N PRO A 129 2.18 6.62 4.19
CA PRO A 129 2.32 7.66 3.18
C PRO A 129 2.55 7.04 1.80
N TRP A 130 1.90 7.60 0.78
CA TRP A 130 2.19 7.28 -0.60
C TRP A 130 3.62 7.69 -0.96
N ASN A 131 4.36 6.79 -1.60
CA ASN A 131 5.73 7.03 -2.05
C ASN A 131 5.95 6.50 -3.46
N THR A 132 6.03 7.42 -4.42
CA THR A 132 6.21 7.10 -5.85
C THR A 132 7.55 6.39 -6.13
N SER A 133 8.59 6.64 -5.32
CA SER A 133 9.88 5.96 -5.50
C SER A 133 9.79 4.46 -5.18
N SER A 134 8.96 4.09 -4.22
CA SER A 134 8.76 2.70 -3.82
C SER A 134 8.01 1.89 -4.88
N ILE A 135 7.07 2.51 -5.61
CA ILE A 135 6.34 1.83 -6.69
C ILE A 135 7.27 1.43 -7.84
N LYS A 136 8.29 2.25 -8.13
CA LYS A 136 9.34 1.90 -9.11
C LYS A 136 10.13 0.66 -8.70
N GLY A 137 10.29 0.44 -7.39
CA GLY A 137 10.88 -0.78 -6.85
C GLY A 137 10.05 -2.02 -7.14
N CYS A 138 8.74 -1.92 -6.95
CA CYS A 138 7.78 -2.98 -7.29
C CYS A 138 7.78 -3.31 -8.79
N LYS A 139 7.80 -2.29 -9.64
CA LYS A 139 7.90 -2.46 -11.10
C LYS A 139 9.16 -3.24 -11.49
N ARG A 140 10.33 -2.81 -11.00
CA ARG A 140 11.60 -3.51 -11.27
C ARG A 140 11.61 -4.96 -10.78
N PHE A 141 10.95 -5.23 -9.66
CA PHE A 141 10.81 -6.60 -9.15
C PHE A 141 10.00 -7.47 -10.09
N LEU A 142 8.85 -6.99 -10.58
CA LEU A 142 8.01 -7.71 -11.55
C LEU A 142 8.74 -7.91 -12.88
N ASP A 143 9.45 -6.90 -13.39
CA ASP A 143 10.24 -7.01 -14.62
C ASP A 143 11.35 -8.07 -14.49
N LYS A 144 11.98 -8.20 -13.31
CA LYS A 144 12.96 -9.26 -13.05
C LYS A 144 12.31 -10.64 -13.06
N ILE A 145 11.14 -10.80 -12.42
CA ILE A 145 10.42 -12.08 -12.45
C ILE A 145 10.09 -12.45 -13.90
N TRP A 146 9.57 -11.50 -14.67
CA TRP A 146 9.24 -11.72 -16.07
C TRP A 146 10.45 -12.14 -16.89
N SER A 147 11.57 -11.42 -16.76
CA SER A 147 12.83 -11.77 -17.43
C SER A 147 13.39 -13.14 -16.99
N MET A 148 13.14 -13.56 -15.75
CA MET A 148 13.52 -14.90 -15.30
C MET A 148 12.66 -15.98 -15.95
N SER A 149 11.37 -15.71 -16.19
CA SER A 149 10.48 -16.70 -16.82
C SER A 149 10.96 -17.11 -18.21
N GLU A 150 11.58 -16.19 -18.95
CA GLU A 150 12.15 -16.46 -20.28
C GLU A 150 13.40 -17.36 -20.22
N LYS A 151 14.04 -17.46 -19.05
CA LYS A 151 15.26 -18.27 -18.84
C LYS A 151 14.96 -19.61 -18.17
N LEU A 152 13.70 -19.89 -17.87
CA LEU A 152 13.33 -21.18 -17.27
C LEU A 152 13.48 -22.30 -18.29
N VAL A 153 14.23 -23.32 -17.91
CA VAL A 153 14.41 -24.54 -18.70
C VAL A 153 13.49 -25.61 -18.09
N PRO A 154 12.68 -26.29 -18.89
CA PRO A 154 11.90 -27.41 -18.43
C PRO A 154 12.81 -28.47 -17.79
N GLY A 155 12.45 -28.95 -16.62
CA GLY A 155 13.19 -29.96 -15.88
C GLY A 155 12.43 -30.43 -14.66
N GLU A 156 12.81 -31.59 -14.12
CA GLU A 156 12.22 -32.11 -12.90
C GLU A 156 13.04 -31.70 -11.67
N GLY A 157 12.36 -31.23 -10.63
CA GLY A 157 12.94 -30.92 -9.33
C GLY A 157 13.68 -29.59 -9.24
N VAL A 158 14.31 -29.38 -8.09
CA VAL A 158 15.12 -28.20 -7.79
C VAL A 158 16.59 -28.56 -7.83
N ARG A 159 17.43 -27.69 -8.39
CA ARG A 159 18.91 -27.91 -8.35
C ARG A 159 19.35 -28.11 -6.90
N PRO A 160 20.20 -29.09 -6.59
CA PRO A 160 20.65 -29.41 -5.22
C PRO A 160 21.20 -28.20 -4.45
N ALA A 161 21.89 -27.29 -5.13
CA ALA A 161 22.39 -26.04 -4.54
C ALA A 161 21.31 -25.06 -4.10
N LEU A 162 20.11 -25.17 -4.65
CA LEU A 162 18.97 -24.28 -4.36
C LEU A 162 17.91 -24.93 -3.46
N GLU A 163 17.99 -26.23 -3.22
CA GLU A 163 16.99 -27.00 -2.49
C GLU A 163 16.75 -26.47 -1.07
N ALA A 164 17.80 -26.20 -0.34
CA ALA A 164 17.69 -25.66 1.02
C ALA A 164 17.04 -24.26 1.05
N VAL A 165 17.32 -23.42 0.06
CA VAL A 165 16.71 -22.09 -0.05
C VAL A 165 15.25 -22.20 -0.46
N ALA A 166 14.93 -23.04 -1.44
CA ALA A 166 13.57 -23.30 -1.90
C ALA A 166 12.68 -23.80 -0.75
N ASN A 167 13.13 -24.85 -0.04
CA ASN A 167 12.38 -25.42 1.08
C ASN A 167 12.17 -24.41 2.22
N ARG A 168 13.19 -23.61 2.56
CA ARG A 168 13.07 -22.53 3.55
C ARG A 168 12.08 -21.47 3.12
N THR A 169 12.09 -21.12 1.84
CA THR A 169 11.15 -20.12 1.29
C THR A 169 9.73 -20.64 1.32
N ILE A 170 9.49 -21.88 0.87
CA ILE A 170 8.17 -22.52 0.90
C ILE A 170 7.61 -22.54 2.33
N LYS A 171 8.43 -23.03 3.30
CA LYS A 171 8.04 -23.04 4.70
C LYS A 171 7.69 -21.65 5.22
N LYS A 172 8.57 -20.68 4.98
CA LYS A 172 8.38 -19.32 5.44
C LYS A 172 7.15 -18.66 4.85
N VAL A 173 6.93 -18.81 3.56
CA VAL A 173 5.74 -18.27 2.87
C VAL A 173 4.46 -18.90 3.43
N GLY A 174 4.44 -20.22 3.64
CA GLY A 174 3.31 -20.92 4.25
C GLY A 174 2.99 -20.40 5.64
N GLU A 175 4.02 -20.30 6.51
CA GLU A 175 3.85 -19.77 7.88
C GLU A 175 3.36 -18.31 7.90
N ASP A 176 3.86 -17.47 7.01
CA ASP A 176 3.47 -16.06 6.93
C ASP A 176 2.01 -15.91 6.40
N ILE A 177 1.61 -16.75 5.44
CA ILE A 177 0.22 -16.80 4.95
C ILE A 177 -0.74 -17.23 6.06
N GLU A 178 -0.40 -18.28 6.81
CA GLU A 178 -1.25 -18.77 7.89
C GLU A 178 -1.40 -17.77 9.04
N LYS A 179 -0.30 -17.12 9.44
CA LYS A 179 -0.31 -16.18 10.56
C LYS A 179 -1.10 -14.91 10.29
N GLU A 180 -0.98 -14.36 9.12
CA GLU A 180 -1.40 -12.98 8.88
C GLU A 180 -2.27 -12.79 7.62
N PHE A 181 -2.76 -13.89 7.03
CA PHE A 181 -3.53 -13.83 5.79
C PHE A 181 -2.84 -13.03 4.68
N GLY A 182 -1.56 -13.30 4.51
CA GLY A 182 -0.84 -12.97 3.27
C GLY A 182 -0.19 -11.61 3.20
N ILE A 183 -0.11 -10.82 4.28
CA ILE A 183 0.38 -9.46 4.15
C ILE A 183 1.83 -9.22 4.63
N PRO A 184 2.45 -9.98 5.50
CA PRO A 184 3.84 -9.75 5.88
C PRO A 184 4.90 -10.31 4.94
N ILE A 185 4.53 -11.09 3.95
CA ILE A 185 5.51 -11.67 3.00
C ILE A 185 6.35 -10.59 2.33
N VAL A 186 5.80 -9.41 2.15
CA VAL A 186 6.43 -8.32 1.43
C VAL A 186 7.28 -7.43 2.34
N ASN A 187 6.96 -7.34 3.62
CA ASN A 187 7.66 -6.46 4.57
C ASN A 187 8.91 -7.07 5.23
N LYS A 188 9.03 -8.39 5.27
CA LYS A 188 10.28 -9.03 5.65
C LYS A 188 11.05 -9.30 4.40
N ARG A 189 12.09 -8.50 4.15
CA ARG A 189 13.08 -8.67 3.09
C ARG A 189 13.26 -10.16 2.79
N ILE A 190 12.66 -10.63 1.72
CA ILE A 190 13.22 -11.76 1.02
C ILE A 190 14.52 -11.18 0.47
N SER A 191 15.59 -11.32 1.21
CA SER A 191 16.93 -11.13 0.65
C SER A 191 17.12 -12.27 -0.33
N VAL A 192 16.59 -12.07 -1.52
CA VAL A 192 17.03 -12.82 -2.68
C VAL A 192 18.46 -12.36 -2.88
N THR A 193 19.38 -13.07 -2.27
CA THR A 193 20.79 -12.95 -2.63
C THR A 193 20.85 -13.16 -4.14
N PRO A 194 21.35 -12.22 -4.92
CA PRO A 194 21.45 -12.43 -6.36
C PRO A 194 22.30 -13.68 -6.54
N ILE A 195 21.71 -14.73 -7.08
CA ILE A 195 22.46 -15.90 -7.51
C ILE A 195 23.21 -15.41 -8.74
N SER A 196 24.51 -15.16 -8.55
CA SER A 196 25.43 -14.96 -9.66
C SER A 196 25.39 -16.23 -10.51
N ILE A 197 24.91 -16.08 -11.75
CA ILE A 197 24.96 -17.12 -12.79
C ILE A 197 26.36 -17.19 -13.32
#